data_38e821438acda3e16cbaa302522b9b1b
#
_entry.id   38e821438acda3e16cbaa302522b9b1b
#
_cell.length_a   1.000
_cell.length_b   1.000
_cell.length_c   1.000
_cell.angle_alpha   90.00
_cell.angle_beta   90.00
_cell.angle_gamma   90.00
#
_symmetry.space_group_name_H-M   'P 1'
#
loop_
_entity.id
_entity.type
_entity.pdbx_description
1 polymer ?
#
loop_
_entity_poly.entity_id
_entity_poly.type
_entity_poly.pdbx_seq_one_letter_code
_entity_poly.pdbx_strand_id
1 'polypeptide(L)'
;MLNAFVFLNCDIGTESAIVSEISDIAGVSEAIQVSGVYDIVAKVSEESREDIAKSVKKIRAISNIRSSLTMIVSEEHAMKHMEVA
;
A
#
# COMPACT_ATOMS: atom_id res chain seq x y z
N MET A 1 -8.81 -14.27 -2.13
CA MET A 1 -8.42 -12.88 -2.36
C MET A 1 -6.99 -12.68 -1.89
N LEU A 2 -6.25 -11.91 -2.62
CA LEU A 2 -4.88 -11.57 -2.24
C LEU A 2 -4.83 -10.21 -1.61
N ASN A 3 -3.92 -10.05 -0.67
CA ASN A 3 -3.65 -8.77 -0.02
C ASN A 3 -2.22 -8.35 -0.29
N ALA A 4 -2.02 -7.06 -0.48
CA ALA A 4 -0.69 -6.50 -0.60
C ALA A 4 -0.59 -5.29 0.30
N PHE A 5 0.59 -5.06 0.83
CA PHE A 5 0.88 -3.86 1.59
C PHE A 5 1.91 -3.07 0.82
N VAL A 6 1.62 -1.81 0.61
CA VAL A 6 2.49 -0.92 -0.14
C VAL A 6 2.98 0.15 0.82
N PHE A 7 4.30 0.15 1.01
CA PHE A 7 4.96 1.10 1.91
C PHE A 7 5.54 2.21 1.06
N LEU A 8 5.23 3.45 1.40
CA LEU A 8 5.56 4.58 0.55
C LEU A 8 6.30 5.65 1.31
N ASN A 9 7.27 6.26 0.65
CA ASN A 9 7.83 7.52 1.06
C ASN A 9 7.38 8.60 0.10
N CYS A 10 7.10 9.77 0.63
CA CYS A 10 6.63 10.88 -0.18
C CYS A 10 7.28 12.18 0.29
N ASP A 11 7.07 13.23 -0.50
CA ASP A 11 7.59 14.54 -0.16
C ASP A 11 6.93 15.07 1.11
N ILE A 12 7.71 15.73 1.93
CA ILE A 12 7.23 16.30 3.19
C ILE A 12 6.09 17.28 2.92
N GLY A 13 5.02 17.14 3.69
CA GLY A 13 3.86 18.01 3.57
C GLY A 13 2.79 17.54 2.60
N THR A 14 3.05 16.46 1.85
CA THR A 14 2.09 15.93 0.87
C THR A 14 1.32 14.72 1.38
N GLU A 15 1.65 14.23 2.57
CA GLU A 15 1.14 12.95 3.08
C GLU A 15 -0.37 12.86 3.07
N SER A 16 -1.03 13.87 3.59
CA SER A 16 -2.48 13.87 3.71
C SER A 16 -3.18 13.83 2.34
N ALA A 17 -2.67 14.61 1.39
CA ALA A 17 -3.21 14.63 0.04
C ALA A 17 -3.00 13.29 -0.67
N ILE A 18 -1.84 12.68 -0.47
CA ILE A 18 -1.53 11.39 -1.08
C ILE A 18 -2.40 10.28 -0.49
N VAL A 19 -2.59 10.27 0.82
CA VAL A 19 -3.49 9.30 1.46
C VAL A 19 -4.89 9.40 0.87
N SER A 20 -5.37 10.61 0.67
CA SER A 20 -6.69 10.84 0.07
C SER A 20 -6.74 10.29 -1.36
N GLU A 21 -5.72 10.59 -2.16
CA GLU A 21 -5.65 10.12 -3.54
C GLU A 21 -5.60 8.60 -3.63
N ILE A 22 -4.78 7.98 -2.80
CA ILE A 22 -4.63 6.52 -2.76
C ILE A 22 -5.95 5.87 -2.38
N SER A 23 -6.64 6.44 -1.42
CA SER A 23 -7.90 5.88 -0.93
C SER A 23 -8.97 5.80 -2.02
N ASP A 24 -8.85 6.61 -3.06
CA ASP A 24 -9.81 6.60 -4.17
C ASP A 24 -9.46 5.58 -5.26
N ILE A 25 -8.33 4.91 -5.15
CA ILE A 25 -7.94 3.92 -6.15
C ILE A 25 -8.68 2.62 -5.91
N ALA A 26 -9.26 2.06 -6.98
CA ALA A 26 -9.93 0.78 -6.88
C ALA A 26 -8.95 -0.30 -6.42
N GLY A 27 -9.38 -1.14 -5.50
CA GLY A 27 -8.53 -2.18 -4.92
C GLY A 27 -7.88 -1.77 -3.61
N VAL A 28 -7.76 -0.49 -3.33
CA VAL A 28 -7.22 -0.02 -2.06
C VAL A 28 -8.30 -0.13 -1.00
N SER A 29 -8.05 -0.94 0.01
CA SER A 29 -8.98 -1.11 1.12
C SER A 29 -8.68 -0.17 2.28
N GLU A 30 -7.45 0.28 2.38
CA GLU A 30 -7.05 1.17 3.47
C GLU A 30 -5.76 1.89 3.12
N ALA A 31 -5.65 3.15 3.53
CA ALA A 31 -4.41 3.90 3.41
C ALA A 31 -4.23 4.69 4.69
N ILE A 32 -3.05 4.61 5.28
CA ILE A 32 -2.77 5.19 6.58
C ILE A 32 -1.45 5.93 6.53
N GLN A 33 -1.43 7.10 7.14
CA GLN A 33 -0.19 7.83 7.37
C GLN A 33 0.49 7.22 8.60
N VAL A 34 1.78 6.95 8.48
CA VAL A 34 2.57 6.36 9.57
C VAL A 34 3.82 7.20 9.79
N SER A 35 4.52 6.93 10.86
CA SER A 35 5.81 7.57 11.09
C SER A 35 6.87 6.51 11.31
N GLY A 36 8.07 6.78 10.79
CA GLY A 36 9.19 5.85 10.82
C GLY A 36 9.92 5.87 9.51
N VAL A 37 10.35 4.69 9.05
CA VAL A 37 11.08 4.58 7.80
C VAL A 37 10.21 4.94 6.60
N TYR A 38 8.93 4.62 6.68
CA TYR A 38 7.95 4.95 5.63
C TYR A 38 6.95 5.96 6.14
N ASP A 39 6.31 6.65 5.22
CA ASP A 39 5.37 7.72 5.53
C ASP A 39 3.92 7.27 5.41
N ILE A 40 3.64 6.32 4.51
CA ILE A 40 2.28 5.86 4.23
C ILE A 40 2.31 4.36 4.02
N VAL A 41 1.27 3.69 4.52
CA VAL A 41 1.04 2.27 4.23
C VAL A 41 -0.34 2.15 3.61
N ALA A 42 -0.41 1.50 2.44
CA ALA A 42 -1.67 1.22 1.79
C ALA A 42 -1.89 -0.29 1.73
N LYS A 43 -3.12 -0.71 1.98
CA LYS A 43 -3.51 -2.10 1.83
C LYS A 43 -4.32 -2.23 0.54
N VAL A 44 -3.89 -3.15 -0.31
CA VAL A 44 -4.54 -3.44 -1.59
C VAL A 44 -5.08 -4.86 -1.53
N SER A 45 -6.36 -5.03 -1.84
CA SER A 45 -7.00 -6.34 -1.85
C SER A 45 -7.61 -6.58 -3.21
N GLU A 46 -7.20 -7.65 -3.89
CA GLU A 46 -7.65 -7.98 -5.24
C GLU A 46 -7.72 -9.49 -5.42
N GLU A 47 -8.38 -9.92 -6.49
CA GLU A 47 -8.56 -11.33 -6.77
C GLU A 47 -7.29 -12.00 -7.31
N SER A 48 -6.43 -11.26 -7.98
CA SER A 48 -5.24 -11.82 -8.62
C SER A 48 -4.03 -10.93 -8.44
N ARG A 49 -2.85 -11.51 -8.63
CA ARG A 49 -1.60 -10.75 -8.60
C ARG A 49 -1.56 -9.69 -9.69
N GLU A 50 -2.17 -10.00 -10.84
CA GLU A 50 -2.23 -9.05 -11.94
C GLU A 50 -3.02 -7.81 -11.56
N ASP A 51 -4.14 -8.00 -10.89
CA ASP A 51 -4.95 -6.88 -10.44
C ASP A 51 -4.26 -6.07 -9.35
N ILE A 52 -3.55 -6.75 -8.45
CA ILE A 52 -2.73 -6.05 -7.45
C ILE A 52 -1.68 -5.19 -8.15
N ALA A 53 -1.01 -5.74 -9.15
CA ALA A 53 0.02 -4.99 -9.89
C ALA A 53 -0.57 -3.75 -10.56
N LYS A 54 -1.77 -3.83 -11.08
CA LYS A 54 -2.45 -2.67 -11.67
C LYS A 54 -2.74 -1.59 -10.64
N SER A 55 -3.22 -1.99 -9.48
CA SER A 55 -3.50 -1.02 -8.39
C SER A 55 -2.21 -0.38 -7.90
N VAL A 56 -1.16 -1.17 -7.71
CA VAL A 56 0.13 -0.67 -7.26
C VAL A 56 0.71 0.30 -8.28
N LYS A 57 0.55 0.00 -9.57
CA LYS A 57 1.04 0.89 -10.62
C LYS A 57 0.36 2.25 -10.55
N LYS A 58 -0.94 2.27 -10.27
CA LYS A 58 -1.68 3.52 -10.11
C LYS A 58 -1.18 4.31 -8.90
N ILE A 59 -0.90 3.63 -7.80
CA ILE A 59 -0.35 4.27 -6.61
C ILE A 59 1.00 4.90 -6.94
N ARG A 60 1.87 4.14 -7.61
CA ARG A 60 3.22 4.60 -7.91
C ARG A 60 3.25 5.73 -8.92
N ALA A 61 2.18 5.94 -9.67
CA ALA A 61 2.06 7.02 -10.64
C ALA A 61 1.71 8.37 -9.98
N ILE A 62 1.36 8.37 -8.71
CA ILE A 62 1.02 9.61 -8.00
C ILE A 62 2.27 10.47 -7.85
N SER A 63 2.13 11.76 -8.16
CA SER A 63 3.21 12.72 -7.97
C SER A 63 3.60 12.78 -6.50
N ASN A 64 4.85 13.11 -6.24
CA ASN A 64 5.39 13.27 -4.89
C ASN A 64 5.67 11.96 -4.16
N ILE A 65 5.43 10.81 -4.77
CA ILE A 65 5.88 9.53 -4.22
C ILE A 65 7.32 9.32 -4.65
N ARG A 66 8.20 9.12 -3.67
CA ARG A 66 9.64 9.02 -3.90
C ARG A 66 10.13 7.59 -3.98
N SER A 67 9.54 6.71 -3.17
CA SER A 67 9.91 5.30 -3.19
C SER A 67 8.73 4.46 -2.72
N SER A 68 8.74 3.20 -3.13
CA SER A 68 7.70 2.27 -2.74
C SER A 68 8.27 0.87 -2.57
N LEU A 69 7.66 0.13 -1.66
CA LEU A 69 7.96 -1.29 -1.43
C LEU A 69 6.64 -2.02 -1.33
N THR A 70 6.45 -3.04 -2.15
CA THR A 70 5.23 -3.83 -2.14
C THR A 70 5.48 -5.22 -1.61
N MET A 71 4.64 -5.64 -0.67
CA MET A 71 4.67 -7.00 -0.13
C MET A 71 3.31 -7.64 -0.37
N ILE A 72 3.31 -8.79 -1.04
CA ILE A 72 2.09 -9.52 -1.33
C ILE A 72 1.95 -10.67 -0.35
N VAL A 73 0.78 -10.77 0.26
CA VAL A 73 0.48 -11.81 1.23
C VAL A 73 -0.68 -12.63 0.71
N SER A 74 -0.46 -13.94 0.62
CA SER A 74 -1.53 -14.87 0.30
C SER A 74 -2.29 -15.19 1.59
N GLU A 75 -3.61 -15.15 1.52
CA GLU A 75 -4.44 -15.45 2.68
C GLU A 75 -4.16 -16.81 3.28
N GLU A 76 -3.97 -17.81 2.44
CA GLU A 76 -3.69 -19.17 2.88
C GLU A 76 -2.34 -19.31 3.57
N HIS A 77 -1.48 -18.31 3.41
CA HIS A 77 -0.18 -18.27 4.06
C HIS A 77 -0.13 -17.27 5.20
N ALA A 78 -1.28 -16.72 5.57
CA ALA A 78 -1.34 -15.80 6.69
C ALA A 78 -0.92 -16.52 7.96
N MET A 79 -0.01 -15.94 8.69
CA MET A 79 0.56 -16.59 9.86
C MET A 79 -0.23 -16.22 11.09
N LYS A 80 -0.83 -17.25 11.72
CA LYS A 80 -1.57 -17.07 12.95
C LYS A 80 -0.70 -16.55 14.07
N HIS A 81 0.57 -16.84 13.99
CA HIS A 81 1.52 -16.53 15.03
C HIS A 81 2.59 -15.57 14.59
N MET A 82 2.25 -14.73 13.63
CA MET A 82 3.19 -13.71 13.23
C MET A 82 3.35 -12.75 14.41
N GLU A 83 4.51 -12.82 15.00
CA GLU A 83 4.86 -11.90 16.05
C GLU A 83 5.76 -10.83 15.48
N VAL A 84 5.37 -9.60 15.71
CA VAL A 84 6.19 -8.47 15.35
C VAL A 84 6.88 -8.05 16.63
N ALA A 85 8.14 -8.33 16.68
CA ALA A 85 8.92 -7.96 17.84
C ALA A 85 9.20 -6.45 17.85
#